data_fec32f92e9282d5047c81282abd0f7e4
#
_entry.id   fec32f92e9282d5047c81282abd0f7e4
#
_cell.length_a   1.000
_cell.length_b   1.000
_cell.length_c   1.000
_cell.angle_alpha   90.00
_cell.angle_beta   90.00
_cell.angle_gamma   90.00
#
_symmetry.space_group_name_H-M   'P 1'
#
loop_
_entity.id
_entity.type
_entity.pdbx_description
1 polymer ?
#
loop_
_entity_poly.entity_id
_entity_poly.type
_entity_poly.pdbx_seq_one_letter_code
_entity_poly.pdbx_strand_id
1 'polypeptide(L)'
;MIPQESLLVTLVKLVDCIPMPRPPSRRGPGHPKVYSDRLFLKALVIMIVRHLRKVHELLMVLAEPTAEMKTLRTLLTEEGRYPSRRTWERRLKAMPDSLPAQIGCLGRYLVALIQPWATCGRAVAIDSTALQANGGVWHKKDRDKDEVPHTSIDTEAAWTKSGWHGWVYGWKLHLISVVAAVWIPLAADLTPANTADNEPAPALLREVPLETRFVLGDRHYNAPNVRVACEHTDRILVSTRYGPYPHTDSGVEVRRIFHKLRSVAIENLNEHFKGIFDSHGQVPTKGLINTRRFALGAILVYQLALLYRFQNGLDLNIGLKAFLKAA
;
A
#
# COMPACT_ATOMS: atom_id res chain seq x y z
N MET A 1 -6.50 -37.28 -6.84
CA MET A 1 -5.84 -36.01 -6.44
C MET A 1 -6.74 -34.89 -6.88
N ILE A 2 -7.30 -34.10 -5.98
CA ILE A 2 -7.99 -32.85 -6.31
C ILE A 2 -6.88 -31.91 -6.82
N PRO A 3 -6.98 -31.33 -8.02
CA PRO A 3 -5.99 -30.39 -8.49
C PRO A 3 -5.88 -29.26 -7.45
N GLN A 4 -4.71 -29.08 -6.86
CA GLN A 4 -4.49 -28.00 -5.92
C GLN A 4 -4.61 -26.69 -6.73
N GLU A 5 -5.60 -25.89 -6.38
CA GLU A 5 -5.85 -24.62 -7.06
C GLU A 5 -4.62 -23.72 -6.92
N SER A 6 -4.24 -22.98 -7.95
CA SER A 6 -3.06 -22.11 -7.87
C SER A 6 -3.26 -21.02 -6.80
N LEU A 7 -2.18 -20.65 -6.16
CA LEU A 7 -2.18 -19.58 -5.15
C LEU A 7 -2.76 -18.27 -5.74
N LEU A 8 -2.44 -17.95 -7.00
CA LEU A 8 -2.98 -16.76 -7.68
C LEU A 8 -4.51 -16.82 -7.78
N VAL A 9 -5.08 -17.94 -8.21
CA VAL A 9 -6.54 -18.12 -8.29
C VAL A 9 -7.17 -17.96 -6.91
N THR A 10 -6.55 -18.52 -5.87
CA THR A 10 -7.03 -18.39 -4.48
C THR A 10 -6.98 -16.93 -4.00
N LEU A 11 -5.89 -16.21 -4.23
CA LEU A 11 -5.81 -14.78 -3.87
C LEU A 11 -6.86 -13.93 -4.60
N VAL A 12 -7.13 -14.23 -5.87
CA VAL A 12 -8.17 -13.55 -6.64
C VAL A 12 -9.56 -13.85 -6.10
N LYS A 13 -9.85 -15.09 -5.68
CA LYS A 13 -11.11 -15.46 -5.03
C LYS A 13 -11.29 -14.78 -3.67
N LEU A 14 -10.22 -14.61 -2.89
CA LEU A 14 -10.28 -13.92 -1.60
C LEU A 14 -10.79 -12.48 -1.71
N VAL A 15 -10.64 -11.83 -2.89
CA VAL A 15 -11.22 -10.49 -3.13
C VAL A 15 -12.75 -10.49 -2.96
N ASP A 16 -13.43 -11.60 -3.17
CA ASP A 16 -14.88 -11.70 -2.94
C ASP A 16 -15.25 -11.72 -1.46
N CYS A 17 -14.33 -12.15 -0.61
CA CYS A 17 -14.57 -12.34 0.84
C CYS A 17 -14.15 -11.12 1.67
N ILE A 18 -13.38 -10.16 1.12
CA ILE A 18 -12.92 -8.99 1.89
C ILE A 18 -14.01 -7.91 2.00
N PRO A 19 -13.99 -7.11 3.08
CA PRO A 19 -14.89 -5.98 3.19
C PRO A 19 -14.58 -4.91 2.15
N MET A 20 -15.59 -4.20 1.68
CA MET A 20 -15.46 -3.06 0.78
C MET A 20 -15.78 -1.77 1.51
N PRO A 21 -15.10 -0.66 1.19
CA PRO A 21 -15.46 0.65 1.70
C PRO A 21 -16.92 0.97 1.39
N ARG A 22 -17.61 1.64 2.32
CA ARG A 22 -18.97 2.10 2.06
C ARG A 22 -18.96 3.09 0.89
N PRO A 23 -19.86 2.93 -0.08
CA PRO A 23 -19.99 3.91 -1.14
C PRO A 23 -20.39 5.26 -0.56
N PRO A 24 -20.03 6.39 -1.19
CA PRO A 24 -20.46 7.70 -0.74
C PRO A 24 -22.00 7.78 -0.67
N SER A 25 -22.51 8.46 0.35
CA SER A 25 -23.95 8.55 0.65
C SER A 25 -24.79 9.18 -0.47
N ARG A 26 -24.18 9.99 -1.32
CA ARG A 26 -24.80 10.55 -2.53
C ARG A 26 -24.14 9.95 -3.76
N ARG A 27 -24.94 9.27 -4.57
CA ARG A 27 -24.52 8.88 -5.93
C ARG A 27 -24.44 10.16 -6.76
N GLY A 28 -23.26 10.43 -7.31
CA GLY A 28 -23.11 11.48 -8.32
C GLY A 28 -23.94 11.18 -9.58
N PRO A 29 -24.19 12.18 -10.43
CA PRO A 29 -24.87 11.97 -11.69
C PRO A 29 -24.12 10.97 -12.56
N GLY A 30 -24.83 10.06 -13.22
CA GLY A 30 -24.24 9.06 -14.13
C GLY A 30 -25.03 7.76 -14.17
N HIS A 31 -24.74 6.94 -15.18
CA HIS A 31 -25.33 5.60 -15.29
C HIS A 31 -24.78 4.65 -14.22
N PRO A 32 -25.59 3.68 -13.75
CA PRO A 32 -25.12 2.62 -12.86
C PRO A 32 -23.87 1.93 -13.42
N LYS A 33 -22.96 1.56 -12.52
CA LYS A 33 -21.77 0.79 -12.92
C LYS A 33 -22.21 -0.61 -13.35
N VAL A 34 -21.88 -1.01 -14.57
CA VAL A 34 -22.16 -2.35 -15.12
C VAL A 34 -21.32 -3.42 -14.44
N TYR A 35 -20.10 -3.06 -14.00
CA TYR A 35 -19.17 -3.97 -13.35
C TYR A 35 -18.82 -3.48 -11.94
N SER A 36 -18.67 -4.41 -11.00
CA SER A 36 -18.31 -4.10 -9.63
C SER A 36 -16.87 -3.59 -9.49
N ASP A 37 -16.58 -2.87 -8.41
CA ASP A 37 -15.20 -2.48 -8.09
C ASP A 37 -14.34 -3.70 -7.72
N ARG A 38 -14.94 -4.78 -7.18
CA ARG A 38 -14.26 -6.05 -6.87
C ARG A 38 -13.63 -6.70 -8.11
N LEU A 39 -14.31 -6.67 -9.24
CA LEU A 39 -13.80 -7.21 -10.49
C LEU A 39 -12.45 -6.56 -10.87
N PHE A 40 -12.34 -5.24 -10.72
CA PHE A 40 -11.10 -4.52 -11.02
C PHE A 40 -10.02 -4.71 -9.94
N LEU A 41 -10.39 -4.94 -8.68
CA LEU A 41 -9.45 -5.37 -7.64
C LEU A 41 -8.87 -6.75 -7.94
N LYS A 42 -9.69 -7.72 -8.41
CA LYS A 42 -9.21 -9.02 -8.89
C LYS A 42 -8.18 -8.88 -10.00
N ALA A 43 -8.46 -8.03 -10.98
CA ALA A 43 -7.51 -7.76 -12.07
C ALA A 43 -6.21 -7.12 -11.55
N LEU A 44 -6.31 -6.19 -10.59
CA LEU A 44 -5.13 -5.58 -9.96
C LEU A 44 -4.28 -6.63 -9.24
N VAL A 45 -4.88 -7.56 -8.51
CA VAL A 45 -4.16 -8.67 -7.86
C VAL A 45 -3.37 -9.49 -8.89
N ILE A 46 -4.00 -9.85 -10.01
CA ILE A 46 -3.32 -10.56 -11.11
C ILE A 46 -2.15 -9.74 -11.64
N MET A 47 -2.36 -8.45 -11.89
CA MET A 47 -1.31 -7.57 -12.42
C MET A 47 -0.12 -7.47 -11.46
N ILE A 48 -0.34 -7.34 -10.16
CA ILE A 48 0.74 -7.24 -9.17
C ILE A 48 1.51 -8.56 -9.06
N VAL A 49 0.80 -9.68 -8.89
CA VAL A 49 1.41 -11.00 -8.70
C VAL A 49 2.19 -11.45 -9.92
N ARG A 50 1.69 -11.14 -11.13
CA ARG A 50 2.36 -11.48 -12.41
C ARG A 50 3.26 -10.35 -12.94
N HIS A 51 3.53 -9.29 -12.13
CA HIS A 51 4.35 -8.14 -12.50
C HIS A 51 3.95 -7.45 -13.83
N LEU A 52 2.63 -7.44 -14.14
CA LEU A 52 2.09 -6.83 -15.35
C LEU A 52 1.93 -5.32 -15.16
N ARG A 53 2.47 -4.55 -16.09
CA ARG A 53 2.52 -3.08 -15.99
C ARG A 53 1.37 -2.40 -16.70
N LYS A 54 0.86 -3.03 -17.76
CA LYS A 54 -0.12 -2.48 -18.71
C LYS A 54 -1.32 -3.40 -18.87
N VAL A 55 -2.46 -2.81 -19.23
CA VAL A 55 -3.70 -3.56 -19.45
C VAL A 55 -3.58 -4.55 -20.60
N HIS A 56 -2.84 -4.21 -21.67
CA HIS A 56 -2.68 -5.16 -22.78
C HIS A 56 -1.91 -6.41 -22.35
N GLU A 57 -0.91 -6.29 -21.47
CA GLU A 57 -0.18 -7.44 -20.90
C GLU A 57 -1.13 -8.35 -20.11
N LEU A 58 -2.00 -7.74 -19.29
CA LEU A 58 -3.04 -8.48 -18.56
C LEU A 58 -3.94 -9.26 -19.54
N LEU A 59 -4.40 -8.62 -20.60
CA LEU A 59 -5.29 -9.25 -21.58
C LEU A 59 -4.58 -10.35 -22.37
N MET A 60 -3.29 -10.18 -22.70
CA MET A 60 -2.47 -11.21 -23.34
C MET A 60 -2.31 -12.45 -22.45
N VAL A 61 -1.91 -12.27 -21.20
CA VAL A 61 -1.76 -13.36 -20.23
C VAL A 61 -3.09 -14.08 -20.02
N LEU A 62 -4.18 -13.35 -19.82
CA LEU A 62 -5.51 -13.95 -19.67
C LEU A 62 -6.00 -14.67 -20.95
N ALA A 63 -5.46 -14.38 -22.12
CA ALA A 63 -5.81 -15.08 -23.37
C ALA A 63 -5.11 -16.45 -23.51
N GLU A 64 -4.09 -16.73 -22.71
CA GLU A 64 -3.39 -18.01 -22.74
C GLU A 64 -4.35 -19.19 -22.47
N PRO A 65 -4.21 -20.33 -23.20
CA PRO A 65 -5.16 -21.45 -23.14
C PRO A 65 -4.96 -22.37 -21.92
N THR A 66 -4.35 -21.87 -20.83
CA THR A 66 -4.13 -22.65 -19.61
C THR A 66 -5.40 -22.77 -18.76
N ALA A 67 -5.50 -23.82 -17.95
CA ALA A 67 -6.63 -24.02 -17.02
C ALA A 67 -6.73 -22.86 -16.00
N GLU A 68 -5.58 -22.36 -15.50
CA GLU A 68 -5.50 -21.23 -14.58
C GLU A 68 -6.09 -19.97 -15.23
N MET A 69 -5.66 -19.62 -16.44
CA MET A 69 -6.13 -18.40 -17.12
C MET A 69 -7.60 -18.48 -17.51
N LYS A 70 -8.11 -19.67 -17.84
CA LYS A 70 -9.56 -19.88 -18.05
C LYS A 70 -10.34 -19.62 -16.75
N THR A 71 -9.87 -20.13 -15.61
CA THR A 71 -10.48 -19.87 -14.32
C THR A 71 -10.45 -18.38 -13.96
N LEU A 72 -9.30 -17.72 -14.14
CA LEU A 72 -9.17 -16.27 -13.88
C LEU A 72 -10.10 -15.43 -14.77
N ARG A 73 -10.24 -15.77 -16.05
CA ARG A 73 -11.23 -15.10 -16.94
C ARG A 73 -12.65 -15.26 -16.45
N THR A 74 -13.02 -16.45 -15.97
CA THR A 74 -14.34 -16.68 -15.37
C THR A 74 -14.56 -15.79 -14.15
N LEU A 75 -13.56 -15.69 -13.26
CA LEU A 75 -13.60 -14.81 -12.07
C LEU A 75 -13.64 -13.31 -12.40
N LEU A 76 -13.24 -12.93 -13.62
CA LEU A 76 -13.29 -11.57 -14.15
C LEU A 76 -14.51 -11.34 -15.08
N THR A 77 -15.49 -12.23 -15.05
CA THR A 77 -16.75 -12.13 -15.80
C THR A 77 -17.90 -11.96 -14.81
N GLU A 78 -18.72 -10.94 -14.98
CA GLU A 78 -19.91 -10.68 -14.16
C GLU A 78 -21.16 -10.76 -15.04
N GLU A 79 -22.16 -11.52 -14.61
CA GLU A 79 -23.42 -11.71 -15.36
C GLU A 79 -23.22 -12.10 -16.82
N GLY A 80 -22.22 -12.95 -17.10
CA GLY A 80 -21.85 -13.39 -18.46
C GLY A 80 -21.14 -12.31 -19.29
N ARG A 81 -20.82 -11.15 -18.72
CA ARG A 81 -20.17 -10.03 -19.40
C ARG A 81 -18.71 -9.90 -18.98
N TYR A 82 -17.82 -9.80 -19.96
CA TYR A 82 -16.40 -9.53 -19.77
C TYR A 82 -16.08 -8.08 -20.18
N PRO A 83 -15.35 -7.28 -19.39
CA PRO A 83 -15.10 -5.89 -19.71
C PRO A 83 -14.27 -5.72 -20.99
N SER A 84 -14.62 -4.73 -21.81
CA SER A 84 -13.81 -4.33 -22.95
C SER A 84 -12.46 -3.75 -22.50
N ARG A 85 -11.44 -3.78 -23.39
CA ARG A 85 -10.13 -3.18 -23.13
C ARG A 85 -10.25 -1.73 -22.65
N ARG A 86 -11.08 -0.91 -23.28
CA ARG A 86 -11.31 0.50 -22.88
C ARG A 86 -11.91 0.61 -21.47
N THR A 87 -12.78 -0.32 -21.10
CA THR A 87 -13.34 -0.39 -19.74
C THR A 87 -12.24 -0.71 -18.71
N TRP A 88 -11.39 -1.69 -18.99
CA TRP A 88 -10.23 -2.02 -18.15
C TRP A 88 -9.30 -0.83 -17.96
N GLU A 89 -8.89 -0.18 -19.05
CA GLU A 89 -7.99 0.97 -19.01
C GLU A 89 -8.57 2.12 -18.17
N ARG A 90 -9.83 2.48 -18.42
CA ARG A 90 -10.50 3.56 -17.67
C ARG A 90 -10.63 3.25 -16.19
N ARG A 91 -11.08 2.05 -15.83
CA ARG A 91 -11.34 1.67 -14.45
C ARG A 91 -10.05 1.48 -13.64
N LEU A 92 -9.05 0.84 -14.22
CA LEU A 92 -7.74 0.68 -13.57
C LEU A 92 -6.96 2.01 -13.46
N LYS A 93 -7.20 2.96 -14.37
CA LYS A 93 -6.63 4.32 -14.27
C LYS A 93 -7.24 5.11 -13.10
N ALA A 94 -8.54 4.96 -12.86
CA ALA A 94 -9.24 5.65 -11.76
C ALA A 94 -9.07 4.96 -10.39
N MET A 95 -8.57 3.72 -10.35
CA MET A 95 -8.50 2.91 -9.13
C MET A 95 -7.60 3.48 -8.02
N PRO A 96 -6.46 4.14 -8.28
CA PRO A 96 -5.59 4.68 -7.23
C PRO A 96 -6.30 5.55 -6.21
N ASP A 97 -7.37 6.23 -6.59
CA ASP A 97 -8.13 7.11 -5.69
C ASP A 97 -8.97 6.35 -4.66
N SER A 98 -9.35 5.10 -4.97
CA SER A 98 -10.14 4.25 -4.07
C SER A 98 -9.29 3.26 -3.25
N LEU A 99 -8.04 3.01 -3.64
CA LEU A 99 -7.18 2.04 -2.98
C LEU A 99 -6.84 2.39 -1.52
N PRO A 100 -6.58 3.65 -1.13
CA PRO A 100 -6.33 3.99 0.28
C PRO A 100 -7.48 3.55 1.20
N ALA A 101 -8.72 3.85 0.83
CA ALA A 101 -9.91 3.45 1.59
C ALA A 101 -10.08 1.91 1.62
N GLN A 102 -9.75 1.21 0.52
CA GLN A 102 -9.78 -0.26 0.47
C GLN A 102 -8.72 -0.88 1.39
N ILE A 103 -7.50 -0.35 1.39
CA ILE A 103 -6.41 -0.77 2.28
C ILE A 103 -6.82 -0.58 3.74
N GLY A 104 -7.37 0.59 4.09
CA GLY A 104 -7.84 0.86 5.44
C GLY A 104 -8.97 -0.09 5.87
N CYS A 105 -9.93 -0.35 4.98
CA CYS A 105 -11.04 -1.25 5.27
C CYS A 105 -10.56 -2.69 5.51
N LEU A 106 -9.70 -3.22 4.66
CA LEU A 106 -9.12 -4.56 4.82
C LEU A 106 -8.16 -4.63 6.01
N GLY A 107 -7.37 -3.57 6.25
CA GLY A 107 -6.48 -3.50 7.40
C GLY A 107 -7.23 -3.61 8.74
N ARG A 108 -8.32 -2.86 8.90
CA ARG A 108 -9.20 -2.95 10.08
C ARG A 108 -9.80 -4.35 10.25
N TYR A 109 -10.22 -4.96 9.16
CA TYR A 109 -10.72 -6.34 9.19
C TYR A 109 -9.65 -7.34 9.65
N LEU A 110 -8.43 -7.22 9.13
CA LEU A 110 -7.30 -8.07 9.52
C LEU A 110 -6.90 -7.87 10.98
N VAL A 111 -6.92 -6.65 11.49
CA VAL A 111 -6.68 -6.39 12.92
C VAL A 111 -7.72 -7.11 13.78
N ALA A 112 -9.00 -6.97 13.45
CA ALA A 112 -10.06 -7.65 14.19
C ALA A 112 -9.94 -9.18 14.16
N LEU A 113 -9.47 -9.72 13.05
CA LEU A 113 -9.36 -11.17 12.83
C LEU A 113 -8.08 -11.76 13.42
N ILE A 114 -6.93 -11.14 13.19
CA ILE A 114 -5.60 -11.70 13.51
C ILE A 114 -5.08 -11.20 14.84
N GLN A 115 -5.23 -9.90 15.10
CA GLN A 115 -4.69 -9.21 16.28
C GLN A 115 -5.67 -8.19 16.82
N PRO A 116 -6.66 -8.62 17.63
CA PRO A 116 -7.60 -7.70 18.27
C PRO A 116 -6.87 -6.62 19.06
N TRP A 117 -7.39 -5.40 19.04
CA TRP A 117 -6.79 -4.23 19.71
C TRP A 117 -6.49 -4.42 21.19
N ALA A 118 -7.23 -5.30 21.87
CA ALA A 118 -6.97 -5.64 23.27
C ALA A 118 -5.56 -6.23 23.50
N THR A 119 -4.99 -6.88 22.49
CA THR A 119 -3.68 -7.55 22.57
C THR A 119 -2.55 -6.76 21.91
N CYS A 120 -2.84 -5.79 21.02
CA CYS A 120 -1.82 -5.05 20.29
C CYS A 120 -1.49 -3.65 20.88
N GLY A 121 -1.99 -3.33 22.08
CA GLY A 121 -1.66 -2.08 22.78
C GLY A 121 -2.20 -0.81 22.14
N ARG A 122 -3.03 -0.91 21.11
CA ARG A 122 -3.66 0.22 20.40
C ARG A 122 -2.68 1.24 19.83
N ALA A 123 -1.50 0.78 19.43
CA ALA A 123 -0.45 1.62 18.86
C ALA A 123 -0.28 1.37 17.36
N VAL A 124 -0.02 2.43 16.63
CA VAL A 124 0.38 2.37 15.22
C VAL A 124 1.70 3.09 15.00
N ALA A 125 2.47 2.63 14.02
CA ALA A 125 3.68 3.29 13.55
C ALA A 125 3.42 3.94 12.19
N ILE A 126 3.89 5.19 12.03
CA ILE A 126 3.86 5.92 10.77
C ILE A 126 5.27 6.17 10.27
N ASP A 127 5.50 5.92 8.97
CA ASP A 127 6.78 6.17 8.33
C ASP A 127 6.61 6.31 6.81
N SER A 128 7.67 6.77 6.13
CA SER A 128 7.77 6.80 4.68
C SER A 128 9.02 6.08 4.20
N THR A 129 8.92 5.47 3.03
CA THR A 129 10.08 4.86 2.37
C THR A 129 10.22 5.38 0.95
N ALA A 130 11.46 5.70 0.55
CA ALA A 130 11.75 6.14 -0.80
C ALA A 130 11.74 4.95 -1.77
N LEU A 131 11.08 5.12 -2.90
CA LEU A 131 11.05 4.19 -4.02
C LEU A 131 11.68 4.88 -5.24
N GLN A 132 12.62 4.20 -5.90
CA GLN A 132 13.29 4.75 -7.06
C GLN A 132 12.37 4.74 -8.28
N ALA A 133 12.36 5.83 -9.05
CA ALA A 133 11.61 5.91 -10.31
C ALA A 133 12.16 4.94 -11.35
N ASN A 134 11.29 4.47 -12.24
CA ASN A 134 11.70 3.67 -13.40
C ASN A 134 12.32 4.56 -14.48
N GLY A 135 13.44 4.11 -15.04
CA GLY A 135 14.11 4.79 -16.14
C GLY A 135 15.16 5.81 -15.74
N GLY A 136 15.35 6.81 -16.57
CA GLY A 136 16.38 7.83 -16.37
C GLY A 136 16.03 8.84 -15.28
N VAL A 137 17.03 9.58 -14.86
CA VAL A 137 16.94 10.61 -13.83
C VAL A 137 16.83 11.97 -14.49
N TRP A 138 15.91 12.83 -14.03
CA TRP A 138 15.80 14.21 -14.49
C TRP A 138 16.74 15.10 -13.67
N HIS A 139 17.90 15.40 -14.22
CA HIS A 139 18.91 16.22 -13.58
C HIS A 139 18.48 17.67 -13.48
N LYS A 140 18.98 18.39 -12.46
CA LYS A 140 18.65 19.78 -12.22
C LYS A 140 18.92 20.68 -13.44
N LYS A 141 20.07 20.48 -14.09
CA LYS A 141 20.49 21.28 -15.26
C LYS A 141 19.49 21.22 -16.43
N ASP A 142 18.86 20.06 -16.64
CA ASP A 142 17.89 19.83 -17.71
C ASP A 142 16.50 20.34 -17.29
N ARG A 143 16.16 20.12 -16.01
CA ARG A 143 14.91 20.59 -15.41
C ARG A 143 14.83 22.11 -15.34
N ASP A 144 15.93 22.80 -15.02
CA ASP A 144 16.00 24.27 -14.99
C ASP A 144 15.79 24.89 -16.40
N LYS A 145 15.97 24.09 -17.47
CA LYS A 145 15.70 24.46 -18.86
C LYS A 145 14.36 23.92 -19.38
N ASP A 146 13.62 23.19 -18.55
CA ASP A 146 12.42 22.44 -18.94
C ASP A 146 12.65 21.44 -20.10
N GLU A 147 13.88 20.90 -20.19
CA GLU A 147 14.27 19.91 -21.18
C GLU A 147 14.13 18.51 -20.61
N VAL A 148 13.52 17.57 -21.35
CA VAL A 148 13.45 16.14 -21.03
C VAL A 148 14.32 15.36 -22.01
N PRO A 149 15.60 15.08 -21.66
CA PRO A 149 16.58 14.49 -22.59
C PRO A 149 16.17 13.14 -23.13
N HIS A 150 15.44 12.34 -22.33
CA HIS A 150 15.03 10.99 -22.69
C HIS A 150 13.59 10.70 -22.33
N THR A 151 12.87 10.01 -23.21
CA THR A 151 11.47 9.61 -22.98
C THR A 151 11.29 8.61 -21.83
N SER A 152 12.38 7.98 -21.36
CA SER A 152 12.38 7.10 -20.18
C SER A 152 12.26 7.86 -18.85
N ILE A 153 12.58 9.16 -18.82
CA ILE A 153 12.52 9.98 -17.60
C ILE A 153 11.08 10.15 -17.15
N ASP A 154 10.84 9.90 -15.87
CA ASP A 154 9.54 10.12 -15.23
C ASP A 154 9.49 11.54 -14.66
N THR A 155 8.86 12.47 -15.38
CA THR A 155 8.81 13.89 -15.02
C THR A 155 7.92 14.18 -13.82
N GLU A 156 7.06 13.26 -13.40
CA GLU A 156 6.22 13.39 -12.19
C GLU A 156 6.96 12.92 -10.92
N ALA A 157 8.09 12.22 -11.08
CA ALA A 157 8.97 11.84 -9.96
C ALA A 157 9.79 13.04 -9.47
N ALA A 158 10.29 12.97 -8.26
CA ALA A 158 11.05 14.05 -7.66
C ALA A 158 12.29 13.58 -6.88
N TRP A 159 13.19 14.49 -6.58
CA TRP A 159 14.37 14.23 -5.77
C TRP A 159 14.10 14.32 -4.28
N THR A 160 14.65 13.37 -3.53
CA THR A 160 14.74 13.41 -2.06
C THR A 160 16.11 12.98 -1.61
N LYS A 161 16.50 13.36 -0.39
CA LYS A 161 17.72 12.87 0.25
C LYS A 161 17.38 11.87 1.33
N SER A 162 17.76 10.61 1.14
CA SER A 162 17.69 9.57 2.15
C SER A 162 18.97 9.58 3.00
N GLY A 163 18.84 9.34 4.31
CA GLY A 163 19.98 9.20 5.19
C GLY A 163 20.87 7.99 4.85
N TRP A 164 20.28 6.94 4.30
CA TRP A 164 20.94 5.66 3.97
C TRP A 164 21.38 5.57 2.51
N HIS A 165 20.53 6.05 1.58
CA HIS A 165 20.74 5.86 0.13
C HIS A 165 21.27 7.12 -0.58
N GLY A 166 21.51 8.22 0.16
CA GLY A 166 21.89 9.48 -0.46
C GLY A 166 20.73 10.10 -1.27
N TRP A 167 21.03 10.61 -2.46
CA TRP A 167 20.02 11.21 -3.34
C TRP A 167 19.24 10.13 -4.10
N VAL A 168 17.92 10.15 -3.97
CA VAL A 168 16.98 9.28 -4.67
C VAL A 168 16.05 10.10 -5.54
N TYR A 169 15.94 9.74 -6.82
CA TYR A 169 14.93 10.29 -7.73
C TYR A 169 13.76 9.32 -7.83
N GLY A 170 12.57 9.73 -7.42
CA GLY A 170 11.44 8.82 -7.40
C GLY A 170 10.24 9.29 -6.58
N TRP A 171 9.76 8.40 -5.74
CA TRP A 171 8.50 8.48 -5.02
C TRP A 171 8.71 8.21 -3.54
N LYS A 172 7.77 8.63 -2.71
CA LYS A 172 7.65 8.20 -1.31
C LYS A 172 6.37 7.41 -1.12
N LEU A 173 6.51 6.22 -0.58
CA LEU A 173 5.41 5.42 -0.07
C LEU A 173 5.27 5.71 1.43
N HIS A 174 4.14 6.30 1.79
CA HIS A 174 3.78 6.59 3.17
C HIS A 174 2.89 5.48 3.71
N LEU A 175 3.18 4.99 4.91
CA LEU A 175 2.52 3.84 5.51
C LEU A 175 2.17 4.10 6.98
N ILE A 176 1.02 3.59 7.39
CA ILE A 176 0.71 3.36 8.80
C ILE A 176 0.50 1.85 9.00
N SER A 177 1.18 1.28 9.97
CA SER A 177 1.08 -0.13 10.36
C SER A 177 0.76 -0.28 11.83
N VAL A 178 0.12 -1.38 12.20
CA VAL A 178 -0.09 -1.79 13.59
C VAL A 178 1.26 -2.09 14.25
N VAL A 179 1.44 -1.65 15.48
CA VAL A 179 2.58 -2.03 16.32
C VAL A 179 2.23 -3.32 17.05
N ALA A 180 2.55 -4.45 16.43
CA ALA A 180 2.22 -5.77 16.95
C ALA A 180 3.15 -6.84 16.38
N ALA A 181 2.97 -8.10 16.77
CA ALA A 181 3.77 -9.23 16.26
C ALA A 181 3.57 -9.46 14.76
N VAL A 182 2.37 -9.18 14.24
CA VAL A 182 2.08 -9.22 12.79
C VAL A 182 1.92 -7.79 12.27
N TRP A 183 2.65 -7.45 11.21
CA TRP A 183 2.62 -6.10 10.64
C TRP A 183 1.45 -5.96 9.68
N ILE A 184 0.41 -5.27 10.11
CA ILE A 184 -0.81 -5.07 9.33
C ILE A 184 -0.85 -3.62 8.86
N PRO A 185 -0.74 -3.34 7.53
CA PRO A 185 -0.94 -2.00 6.99
C PRO A 185 -2.38 -1.53 7.25
N LEU A 186 -2.54 -0.31 7.74
CA LEU A 186 -3.85 0.31 8.00
C LEU A 186 -4.14 1.48 7.07
N ALA A 187 -3.11 2.17 6.63
CA ALA A 187 -3.24 3.28 5.70
C ALA A 187 -1.99 3.37 4.83
N ALA A 188 -2.16 3.79 3.59
CA ALA A 188 -1.06 4.00 2.67
C ALA A 188 -1.39 5.05 1.63
N ASP A 189 -0.37 5.80 1.21
CA ASP A 189 -0.41 6.68 0.04
C ASP A 189 0.96 6.80 -0.61
N LEU A 190 0.99 7.25 -1.87
CA LEU A 190 2.21 7.49 -2.64
C LEU A 190 2.23 8.93 -3.15
N THR A 191 3.36 9.59 -2.94
CA THR A 191 3.61 10.97 -3.40
C THR A 191 4.92 11.07 -4.17
N PRO A 192 5.16 12.16 -4.94
CA PRO A 192 6.50 12.49 -5.39
C PRO A 192 7.47 12.59 -4.20
N ALA A 193 8.72 12.18 -4.40
CA ALA A 193 9.67 12.02 -3.30
C ALA A 193 10.04 13.32 -2.56
N ASN A 194 9.79 14.50 -3.15
CA ASN A 194 10.03 15.79 -2.50
C ASN A 194 8.91 16.22 -1.53
N THR A 195 7.79 15.52 -1.50
CA THR A 195 6.71 15.77 -0.52
C THR A 195 7.24 15.52 0.89
N ALA A 196 6.97 16.41 1.83
CA ALA A 196 7.38 16.24 3.21
C ALA A 196 6.58 15.11 3.88
N ASP A 197 7.22 14.33 4.75
CA ASP A 197 6.62 13.12 5.34
C ASP A 197 5.36 13.40 6.17
N ASN A 198 5.28 14.59 6.75
CA ASN A 198 4.14 15.03 7.55
C ASN A 198 2.94 15.53 6.73
N GLU A 199 3.11 15.85 5.45
CA GLU A 199 2.01 16.38 4.61
C GLU A 199 0.86 15.38 4.41
N PRO A 200 1.09 14.10 4.02
CA PRO A 200 0.01 13.14 3.85
C PRO A 200 -0.49 12.54 5.16
N ALA A 201 0.25 12.70 6.28
CA ALA A 201 -0.04 12.07 7.56
C ALA A 201 -1.47 12.34 8.09
N PRO A 202 -2.03 13.56 8.05
CA PRO A 202 -3.39 13.82 8.50
C PRO A 202 -4.46 13.04 7.71
N ALA A 203 -4.24 12.83 6.40
CA ALA A 203 -5.16 12.04 5.58
C ALA A 203 -5.06 10.55 5.92
N LEU A 204 -3.84 10.03 6.10
CA LEU A 204 -3.61 8.65 6.51
C LEU A 204 -4.17 8.34 7.90
N LEU A 205 -4.05 9.26 8.85
CA LEU A 205 -4.58 9.10 10.21
C LEU A 205 -6.10 8.99 10.26
N ARG A 206 -6.83 9.49 9.24
CA ARG A 206 -8.29 9.31 9.14
C ARG A 206 -8.71 7.87 8.86
N GLU A 207 -7.86 7.10 8.20
CA GLU A 207 -8.13 5.68 7.88
C GLU A 207 -7.85 4.74 9.06
N VAL A 208 -7.11 5.22 10.07
CA VAL A 208 -6.73 4.44 11.26
C VAL A 208 -7.94 4.26 12.18
N PRO A 209 -8.15 3.04 12.76
CA PRO A 209 -9.26 2.78 13.67
C PRO A 209 -9.34 3.76 14.84
N LEU A 210 -10.56 4.08 15.28
CA LEU A 210 -10.80 5.02 16.40
C LEU A 210 -10.22 4.52 17.74
N GLU A 211 -10.10 3.21 17.89
CA GLU A 211 -9.52 2.56 19.06
C GLU A 211 -8.02 2.79 19.21
N THR A 212 -7.36 3.29 18.14
CA THR A 212 -5.93 3.62 18.18
C THR A 212 -5.68 4.75 19.17
N ARG A 213 -4.76 4.51 20.11
CA ARG A 213 -4.40 5.49 21.15
C ARG A 213 -3.06 6.17 20.88
N PHE A 214 -2.09 5.43 20.37
CA PHE A 214 -0.74 5.93 20.16
C PHE A 214 -0.36 5.92 18.67
N VAL A 215 0.24 7.03 18.23
CA VAL A 215 0.82 7.19 16.90
C VAL A 215 2.32 7.39 17.05
N LEU A 216 3.12 6.40 16.63
CA LEU A 216 4.56 6.41 16.77
C LEU A 216 5.19 6.89 15.46
N GLY A 217 5.79 8.06 15.46
CA GLY A 217 6.49 8.65 14.32
C GLY A 217 7.95 8.97 14.63
N ASP A 218 8.74 9.19 13.58
CA ASP A 218 10.05 9.77 13.76
C ASP A 218 9.98 11.30 13.97
N ARG A 219 11.12 11.98 14.00
CA ARG A 219 11.18 13.44 14.21
C ARG A 219 10.45 14.26 13.15
N HIS A 220 10.29 13.73 11.93
CA HIS A 220 9.66 14.42 10.81
C HIS A 220 8.13 14.51 10.96
N TYR A 221 7.55 13.59 11.74
CA TYR A 221 6.13 13.64 12.09
C TYR A 221 5.80 14.54 13.29
N ASN A 222 6.82 15.09 13.97
CA ASN A 222 6.61 16.09 15.02
C ASN A 222 6.28 17.46 14.39
N ALA A 223 5.21 17.55 13.64
CA ALA A 223 4.78 18.76 12.92
C ALA A 223 3.38 19.20 13.40
N PRO A 224 3.05 20.50 13.33
CA PRO A 224 1.76 21.01 13.82
C PRO A 224 0.54 20.32 13.20
N ASN A 225 0.54 20.07 11.89
CA ASN A 225 -0.55 19.41 11.19
C ASN A 225 -0.78 17.98 11.68
N VAL A 226 0.26 17.24 12.03
CA VAL A 226 0.16 15.87 12.56
C VAL A 226 -0.35 15.88 14.01
N ARG A 227 0.15 16.83 14.84
CA ARG A 227 -0.32 17.00 16.22
C ARG A 227 -1.82 17.30 16.27
N VAL A 228 -2.26 18.29 15.48
CA VAL A 228 -3.68 18.67 15.38
C VAL A 228 -4.53 17.48 14.91
N ALA A 229 -4.05 16.70 13.92
CA ALA A 229 -4.77 15.52 13.45
C ALA A 229 -4.88 14.42 14.52
N CYS A 230 -3.86 14.25 15.36
CA CYS A 230 -3.90 13.33 16.50
C CYS A 230 -4.85 13.84 17.59
N GLU A 231 -4.77 15.11 17.97
CA GLU A 231 -5.62 15.75 18.98
C GLU A 231 -7.10 15.66 18.62
N HIS A 232 -7.47 15.97 17.38
CA HIS A 232 -8.85 15.88 16.89
C HIS A 232 -9.44 14.47 16.97
N THR A 233 -8.61 13.44 17.07
CA THR A 233 -9.02 12.03 17.13
C THR A 233 -8.69 11.37 18.47
N ASP A 234 -8.40 12.16 19.50
CA ASP A 234 -8.02 11.72 20.85
C ASP A 234 -6.85 10.70 20.85
N ARG A 235 -5.86 10.94 20.00
CA ARG A 235 -4.65 10.12 19.88
C ARG A 235 -3.43 10.85 20.42
N ILE A 236 -2.48 10.09 20.93
CA ILE A 236 -1.22 10.60 21.46
C ILE A 236 -0.13 10.38 20.42
N LEU A 237 0.41 11.48 19.87
CA LEU A 237 1.61 11.42 19.03
C LEU A 237 2.84 11.22 19.93
N VAL A 238 3.64 10.21 19.62
CA VAL A 238 4.93 9.96 20.27
C VAL A 238 6.04 9.97 19.22
N SER A 239 6.98 10.88 19.36
CA SER A 239 8.17 10.96 18.52
C SER A 239 9.43 11.16 19.36
N THR A 240 10.61 11.07 18.75
CA THR A 240 11.89 11.22 19.46
C THR A 240 12.05 12.56 20.16
N ARG A 241 11.32 13.61 19.75
CA ARG A 241 11.38 14.96 20.31
C ARG A 241 10.05 15.47 20.84
N TYR A 242 9.02 14.65 20.82
CA TYR A 242 7.69 15.03 21.27
C TYR A 242 6.96 13.85 21.90
N GLY A 243 6.23 14.14 22.95
CA GLY A 243 5.41 13.17 23.67
C GLY A 243 5.09 13.67 25.07
N PRO A 244 4.14 13.06 25.77
CA PRO A 244 3.70 13.46 27.11
C PRO A 244 4.71 13.14 28.21
N TYR A 245 5.87 12.60 27.88
CA TYR A 245 6.83 12.10 28.84
C TYR A 245 7.81 13.18 29.27
N PRO A 246 8.04 13.36 30.58
CA PRO A 246 8.97 14.35 31.13
C PRO A 246 10.41 14.07 30.68
N HIS A 247 11.26 15.11 30.74
CA HIS A 247 12.71 15.01 30.45
C HIS A 247 13.47 14.40 31.67
N THR A 248 12.92 13.34 32.23
CA THR A 248 13.54 12.52 33.28
C THR A 248 14.14 11.26 32.64
N ASP A 249 15.00 10.55 33.34
CA ASP A 249 15.57 9.28 32.86
C ASP A 249 14.49 8.28 32.51
N SER A 250 13.43 8.17 33.30
CA SER A 250 12.27 7.33 33.01
C SER A 250 11.55 7.75 31.69
N GLY A 251 11.39 9.05 31.46
CA GLY A 251 10.77 9.57 30.23
C GLY A 251 11.63 9.32 29.00
N VAL A 252 12.97 9.38 29.13
CA VAL A 252 13.91 9.01 28.06
C VAL A 252 13.80 7.54 27.73
N GLU A 253 13.72 6.67 28.72
CA GLU A 253 13.60 5.22 28.51
C GLU A 253 12.27 4.85 27.82
N VAL A 254 11.16 5.45 28.27
CA VAL A 254 9.86 5.24 27.61
C VAL A 254 9.90 5.65 26.13
N ARG A 255 10.49 6.82 25.80
CA ARG A 255 10.65 7.23 24.40
C ARG A 255 11.53 6.25 23.60
N ARG A 256 12.59 5.71 24.23
CA ARG A 256 13.45 4.69 23.61
C ARG A 256 12.69 3.40 23.30
N ILE A 257 11.83 2.95 24.20
CA ILE A 257 10.97 1.79 23.98
C ILE A 257 10.02 2.05 22.80
N PHE A 258 9.33 3.19 22.77
CA PHE A 258 8.44 3.53 21.67
C PHE A 258 9.17 3.62 20.32
N HIS A 259 10.37 4.20 20.30
CA HIS A 259 11.18 4.24 19.09
C HIS A 259 11.55 2.84 18.59
N LYS A 260 11.94 1.93 19.47
CA LYS A 260 12.23 0.53 19.11
C LYS A 260 10.98 -0.18 18.58
N LEU A 261 9.83 0.00 19.21
CA LEU A 261 8.55 -0.56 18.76
C LEU A 261 8.17 -0.05 17.36
N ARG A 262 8.37 1.25 17.09
CA ARG A 262 8.15 1.84 15.77
C ARG A 262 9.04 1.18 14.73
N SER A 263 10.34 1.14 14.94
CA SER A 263 11.30 0.58 13.98
C SER A 263 10.95 -0.86 13.62
N VAL A 264 10.68 -1.71 14.59
CA VAL A 264 10.29 -3.11 14.33
C VAL A 264 9.02 -3.21 13.50
N ALA A 265 8.00 -2.36 13.77
CA ALA A 265 6.71 -2.46 13.12
C ALA A 265 6.67 -1.92 11.70
N ILE A 266 7.51 -0.95 11.33
CA ILE A 266 7.40 -0.26 10.04
C ILE A 266 8.61 -0.46 9.13
N GLU A 267 9.83 -0.54 9.66
CA GLU A 267 11.02 -0.71 8.83
C GLU A 267 11.04 -2.08 8.15
N ASN A 268 10.73 -3.15 8.89
CA ASN A 268 10.61 -4.48 8.33
C ASN A 268 9.49 -4.56 7.27
N LEU A 269 8.35 -3.91 7.52
CA LEU A 269 7.25 -3.86 6.55
C LEU A 269 7.68 -3.12 5.27
N ASN A 270 8.40 -2.02 5.38
CA ASN A 270 8.95 -1.29 4.24
C ASN A 270 9.88 -2.17 3.38
N GLU A 271 10.72 -2.99 4.01
CA GLU A 271 11.60 -3.92 3.30
C GLU A 271 10.80 -5.03 2.58
N HIS A 272 9.70 -5.52 3.16
CA HIS A 272 8.79 -6.45 2.47
C HIS A 272 8.25 -5.85 1.18
N PHE A 273 7.85 -4.57 1.19
CA PHE A 273 7.33 -3.91 -0.02
C PHE A 273 8.42 -3.65 -1.06
N LYS A 274 9.60 -3.23 -0.66
CA LYS A 274 10.74 -3.10 -1.58
C LYS A 274 11.10 -4.43 -2.24
N GLY A 275 10.95 -5.54 -1.52
CA GLY A 275 11.16 -6.89 -2.04
C GLY A 275 10.18 -7.32 -3.14
N ILE A 276 8.98 -6.75 -3.22
CA ILE A 276 8.01 -7.00 -4.30
C ILE A 276 8.49 -6.35 -5.61
N PHE A 277 9.19 -5.22 -5.53
CA PHE A 277 9.82 -4.59 -6.67
C PHE A 277 11.15 -5.32 -6.95
N ASP A 278 11.24 -6.04 -8.07
CA ASP A 278 12.37 -6.93 -8.40
C ASP A 278 13.76 -6.28 -8.46
N SER A 279 13.86 -4.96 -8.34
CA SER A 279 15.08 -4.18 -8.45
C SER A 279 15.28 -3.22 -7.26
N HIS A 280 15.53 -3.77 -6.07
CA HIS A 280 15.94 -3.00 -4.88
C HIS A 280 15.12 -1.74 -4.58
N GLY A 281 13.79 -1.79 -4.77
CA GLY A 281 12.90 -0.67 -4.52
C GLY A 281 12.67 0.25 -5.73
N GLN A 282 13.15 -0.11 -6.92
CA GLN A 282 12.77 0.57 -8.15
C GLN A 282 11.34 0.17 -8.57
N VAL A 283 10.47 1.16 -8.76
CA VAL A 283 9.11 0.87 -9.22
C VAL A 283 9.10 0.44 -10.70
N PRO A 284 8.25 -0.52 -11.09
CA PRO A 284 8.25 -1.01 -12.48
C PRO A 284 7.47 -0.11 -13.45
N THR A 285 6.78 0.92 -12.94
CA THR A 285 5.84 1.77 -13.68
C THR A 285 6.34 3.19 -13.81
N LYS A 286 5.77 3.96 -14.73
CA LYS A 286 6.05 5.38 -14.96
C LYS A 286 4.77 6.21 -14.77
N GLY A 287 4.94 7.41 -14.21
CA GLY A 287 3.88 8.37 -13.88
C GLY A 287 3.18 8.07 -12.55
N LEU A 288 2.72 9.13 -11.89
CA LEU A 288 2.13 9.06 -10.55
C LEU A 288 0.96 8.06 -10.47
N ILE A 289 0.02 8.15 -11.40
CA ILE A 289 -1.19 7.30 -11.39
C ILE A 289 -0.83 5.81 -11.46
N ASN A 290 0.07 5.43 -12.38
CA ASN A 290 0.46 4.03 -12.55
C ASN A 290 1.28 3.54 -11.37
N THR A 291 2.19 4.36 -10.87
CA THR A 291 3.06 4.01 -9.75
C THR A 291 2.26 3.92 -8.45
N ARG A 292 1.32 4.83 -8.21
CA ARG A 292 0.40 4.78 -7.08
C ARG A 292 -0.47 3.53 -7.13
N ARG A 293 -1.03 3.18 -8.31
CA ARG A 293 -1.79 1.94 -8.49
C ARG A 293 -0.94 0.70 -8.17
N PHE A 294 0.30 0.65 -8.64
CA PHE A 294 1.18 -0.49 -8.42
C PHE A 294 1.59 -0.60 -6.95
N ALA A 295 2.07 0.48 -6.34
CA ALA A 295 2.51 0.49 -4.95
C ALA A 295 1.37 0.16 -3.96
N LEU A 296 0.21 0.81 -4.11
CA LEU A 296 -0.96 0.54 -3.26
C LEU A 296 -1.55 -0.85 -3.56
N GLY A 297 -1.51 -1.30 -4.81
CA GLY A 297 -1.88 -2.67 -5.18
C GLY A 297 -0.99 -3.73 -4.52
N ALA A 298 0.31 -3.47 -4.39
CA ALA A 298 1.23 -4.36 -3.67
C ALA A 298 0.88 -4.47 -2.18
N ILE A 299 0.45 -3.37 -1.55
CA ILE A 299 -0.02 -3.40 -0.16
C ILE A 299 -1.31 -4.23 -0.03
N LEU A 300 -2.25 -4.06 -0.95
CA LEU A 300 -3.46 -4.88 -0.97
C LEU A 300 -3.15 -6.37 -1.12
N VAL A 301 -2.23 -6.74 -2.02
CA VAL A 301 -1.77 -8.13 -2.19
C VAL A 301 -1.12 -8.66 -0.91
N TYR A 302 -0.32 -7.85 -0.21
CA TYR A 302 0.24 -8.22 1.09
C TYR A 302 -0.87 -8.51 2.12
N GLN A 303 -1.89 -7.67 2.19
CA GLN A 303 -3.03 -7.88 3.10
C GLN A 303 -3.82 -9.16 2.74
N LEU A 304 -4.02 -9.44 1.45
CA LEU A 304 -4.63 -10.69 0.99
C LEU A 304 -3.77 -11.91 1.32
N ALA A 305 -2.45 -11.79 1.21
CA ALA A 305 -1.52 -12.85 1.62
C ALA A 305 -1.58 -13.12 3.14
N LEU A 306 -1.70 -12.09 3.97
CA LEU A 306 -1.94 -12.26 5.41
C LEU A 306 -3.26 -12.98 5.67
N LEU A 307 -4.33 -12.59 5.00
CA LEU A 307 -5.64 -13.25 5.12
C LEU A 307 -5.57 -14.72 4.73
N TYR A 308 -4.95 -15.03 3.59
CA TYR A 308 -4.75 -16.40 3.12
C TYR A 308 -3.97 -17.23 4.15
N ARG A 309 -2.86 -16.73 4.64
CA ARG A 309 -2.03 -17.42 5.63
C ARG A 309 -2.78 -17.67 6.93
N PHE A 310 -3.49 -16.69 7.42
CA PHE A 310 -4.31 -16.82 8.62
C PHE A 310 -5.36 -17.92 8.46
N GLN A 311 -6.10 -17.93 7.36
CA GLN A 311 -7.14 -18.93 7.09
C GLN A 311 -6.60 -20.35 6.95
N ASN A 312 -5.33 -20.49 6.54
CA ASN A 312 -4.67 -21.79 6.36
C ASN A 312 -3.72 -22.16 7.52
N GLY A 313 -3.69 -21.42 8.62
CA GLY A 313 -2.83 -21.69 9.77
C GLY A 313 -1.33 -21.60 9.46
N LEU A 314 -0.94 -20.80 8.46
CA LEU A 314 0.45 -20.60 8.05
C LEU A 314 1.11 -19.46 8.84
N ASP A 315 2.45 -19.50 8.92
CA ASP A 315 3.21 -18.43 9.55
C ASP A 315 2.97 -17.06 8.85
N LEU A 316 2.56 -16.07 9.62
CA LEU A 316 2.21 -14.73 9.13
C LEU A 316 3.44 -13.85 8.87
N ASN A 317 4.61 -14.21 9.38
CA ASN A 317 5.84 -13.40 9.32
C ASN A 317 6.80 -13.81 8.20
N ILE A 318 6.45 -14.78 7.35
CA ILE A 318 7.28 -15.17 6.20
C ILE A 318 7.31 -14.05 5.15
N GLY A 319 8.48 -13.86 4.53
CA GLY A 319 8.68 -12.84 3.51
C GLY A 319 7.71 -12.95 2.33
N LEU A 320 7.06 -11.85 1.99
CA LEU A 320 6.04 -11.79 0.93
C LEU A 320 6.59 -12.21 -0.44
N LYS A 321 7.84 -11.84 -0.76
CA LYS A 321 8.49 -12.22 -2.04
C LYS A 321 8.59 -13.73 -2.21
N ALA A 322 8.95 -14.45 -1.16
CA ALA A 322 9.03 -15.92 -1.19
C ALA A 322 7.64 -16.54 -1.39
N PHE A 323 6.64 -15.99 -0.71
CA PHE A 323 5.26 -16.42 -0.83
C PHE A 323 4.69 -16.18 -2.25
N LEU A 324 4.91 -15.00 -2.82
CA LEU A 324 4.40 -14.67 -4.16
C LEU A 324 5.12 -15.43 -5.29
N LYS A 325 6.35 -15.89 -5.09
CA LYS A 325 7.04 -16.74 -6.07
C LYS A 325 6.39 -18.12 -6.23
N ALA A 326 5.62 -18.55 -5.25
CA ALA A 326 4.84 -19.79 -5.31
C ALA A 326 3.45 -19.58 -5.98
N ALA A 327 3.08 -18.35 -6.31
CA ALA A 327 1.85 -17.97 -7.00
C ALA A 327 2.07 -17.87 -8.51
#